data_b54a488880c6c04b399eeb67774360d8
#
_entry.id   b54a488880c6c04b399eeb67774360d8
#
_cell.length_a   1.000
_cell.length_b   1.000
_cell.length_c   1.000
_cell.angle_alpha   90.00
_cell.angle_beta   90.00
_cell.angle_gamma   90.00
#
_symmetry.space_group_name_H-M   'P 1'
#
loop_
_entity.id
_entity.type
_entity.pdbx_description
1 polymer ?
#
loop_
_entity_poly.entity_id
_entity_poly.type
_entity_poly.pdbx_seq_one_letter_code
_entity_poly.pdbx_strand_id
1 'polypeptide(L)'
;MKLTRLQTICLACFLVSLLPAYWFANWRSEAQLGSLNYQLEKEQALHASVDKLMSNCEKIAAHPEMTYDATHQICNQGSDIHTRTEQAMTTLSQDKASYDLKWYRDFAFVILGVNLLAFALYQANAYLKREVD
;
A
#
# COMPACT_ATOMS: atom_id res chain seq x y z
N MET A 1 3.47 43.68 0.70
CA MET A 1 3.67 43.14 -0.67
C MET A 1 2.30 42.95 -1.31
N LYS A 2 1.96 43.68 -2.41
CA LYS A 2 0.70 43.46 -3.13
C LYS A 2 0.91 42.25 -4.05
N LEU A 3 0.26 41.14 -3.75
CA LEU A 3 0.24 39.98 -4.65
C LEU A 3 -0.34 40.39 -6.00
N THR A 4 0.31 40.00 -7.08
CA THR A 4 -0.26 40.15 -8.42
C THR A 4 -1.51 39.27 -8.55
N ARG A 5 -2.48 39.69 -9.40
CA ARG A 5 -3.72 38.89 -9.63
C ARG A 5 -3.42 37.41 -9.95
N LEU A 6 -2.37 37.14 -10.70
CA LEU A 6 -1.93 35.80 -11.04
C LEU A 6 -1.50 35.00 -9.79
N GLN A 7 -0.73 35.62 -8.90
CA GLN A 7 -0.30 34.95 -7.65
C GLN A 7 -1.47 34.61 -6.74
N THR A 8 -2.48 35.50 -6.68
CA THR A 8 -3.69 35.25 -5.89
C THR A 8 -4.50 34.07 -6.45
N ILE A 9 -4.64 33.97 -7.78
CA ILE A 9 -5.34 32.85 -8.43
C ILE A 9 -4.58 31.56 -8.21
N CYS A 10 -3.26 31.54 -8.40
CA CYS A 10 -2.45 30.35 -8.16
C CYS A 10 -2.53 29.88 -6.70
N LEU A 11 -2.50 30.81 -5.74
CA LEU A 11 -2.63 30.50 -4.32
C LEU A 11 -4.01 29.91 -4.01
N ALA A 12 -5.08 30.50 -4.55
CA ALA A 12 -6.43 30.01 -4.38
C ALA A 12 -6.61 28.60 -4.98
N CYS A 13 -6.12 28.35 -6.19
CA CYS A 13 -6.14 27.03 -6.82
C CYS A 13 -5.35 25.99 -6.01
N PHE A 14 -4.20 26.38 -5.48
CA PHE A 14 -3.39 25.53 -4.62
C PHE A 14 -4.16 25.14 -3.34
N LEU A 15 -4.74 26.10 -2.65
CA LEU A 15 -5.51 25.86 -1.43
C LEU A 15 -6.73 24.98 -1.66
N VAL A 16 -7.46 25.22 -2.76
CA VAL A 16 -8.63 24.41 -3.13
C VAL A 16 -8.24 22.99 -3.52
N SER A 17 -7.05 22.78 -4.12
CA SER A 17 -6.58 21.46 -4.49
C SER A 17 -6.15 20.58 -3.31
N LEU A 18 -5.88 21.17 -2.14
CA LEU A 18 -5.46 20.42 -0.95
C LEU A 18 -6.53 19.45 -0.45
N LEU A 19 -7.81 19.87 -0.44
CA LEU A 19 -8.92 19.04 0.04
C LEU A 19 -9.12 17.77 -0.81
N PRO A 20 -9.29 17.86 -2.14
CA PRO A 20 -9.46 16.66 -2.97
C PRO A 20 -8.19 15.81 -3.01
N ALA A 21 -7.00 16.41 -2.94
CA ALA A 21 -5.74 15.66 -2.88
C ALA A 21 -5.62 14.85 -1.59
N TYR A 22 -5.95 15.45 -0.45
CA TYR A 22 -5.98 14.76 0.83
C TYR A 22 -7.00 13.62 0.83
N TRP A 23 -8.22 13.91 0.37
CA TRP A 23 -9.28 12.91 0.32
C TRP A 23 -8.91 11.72 -0.59
N PHE A 24 -8.38 11.99 -1.78
CA PHE A 24 -7.96 10.95 -2.72
C PHE A 24 -6.80 10.10 -2.17
N ALA A 25 -5.76 10.74 -1.62
CA ALA A 25 -4.62 10.05 -1.05
C ALA A 25 -5.04 9.16 0.14
N ASN A 26 -5.96 9.66 0.97
CA ASN A 26 -6.47 8.92 2.12
C ASN A 26 -7.33 7.73 1.69
N TRP A 27 -8.28 7.94 0.77
CA TRP A 27 -9.12 6.89 0.23
C TRP A 27 -8.32 5.76 -0.41
N ARG A 28 -7.32 6.12 -1.22
CA ARG A 28 -6.45 5.14 -1.87
C ARG A 28 -5.57 4.40 -0.85
N SER A 29 -5.04 5.10 0.12
CA SER A 29 -4.24 4.52 1.21
C SER A 29 -5.05 3.54 2.04
N GLU A 30 -6.27 3.90 2.45
CA GLU A 30 -7.15 3.02 3.24
C GLU A 30 -7.52 1.75 2.48
N ALA A 31 -7.86 1.86 1.19
CA ALA A 31 -8.19 0.71 0.36
C ALA A 31 -7.02 -0.28 0.25
N GLN A 32 -5.81 0.24 0.08
CA GLN A 32 -4.62 -0.59 -0.04
C GLN A 32 -4.17 -1.17 1.32
N LEU A 33 -4.20 -0.36 2.39
CA LEU A 33 -3.89 -0.82 3.75
C LEU A 33 -4.87 -1.90 4.23
N GLY A 34 -6.15 -1.77 3.89
CA GLY A 34 -7.16 -2.79 4.18
C GLY A 34 -6.82 -4.13 3.55
N SER A 35 -6.43 -4.12 2.28
CA SER A 35 -5.99 -5.34 1.57
C SER A 35 -4.74 -5.96 2.18
N LEU A 36 -3.74 -5.13 2.52
CA LEU A 36 -2.50 -5.61 3.15
C LEU A 36 -2.71 -6.15 4.55
N ASN A 37 -3.51 -5.48 5.37
CA ASN A 37 -3.83 -5.97 6.69
C ASN A 37 -4.56 -7.31 6.64
N TYR A 38 -5.50 -7.48 5.70
CA TYR A 38 -6.18 -8.74 5.48
C TYR A 38 -5.22 -9.87 5.06
N GLN A 39 -4.27 -9.58 4.14
CA GLN A 39 -3.27 -10.55 3.73
C GLN A 39 -2.34 -10.91 4.88
N LEU A 40 -1.89 -9.93 5.64
CA LEU A 40 -1.02 -10.13 6.80
C LEU A 40 -1.70 -10.99 7.87
N GLU A 41 -2.96 -10.74 8.18
CA GLU A 41 -3.73 -11.52 9.14
C GLU A 41 -3.88 -12.99 8.67
N LYS A 42 -4.12 -13.18 7.37
CA LYS A 42 -4.22 -14.52 6.78
C LYS A 42 -2.89 -15.29 6.86
N GLU A 43 -1.77 -14.63 6.54
CA GLU A 43 -0.43 -15.23 6.65
C GLU A 43 -0.06 -15.53 8.11
N GLN A 44 -0.41 -14.67 9.05
CA GLN A 44 -0.22 -14.91 10.49
C GLN A 44 -1.03 -16.11 10.99
N ALA A 45 -2.29 -16.25 10.56
CA ALA A 45 -3.11 -17.39 10.90
C ALA A 45 -2.55 -18.71 10.33
N LEU A 46 -2.05 -18.66 9.10
CA LEU A 46 -1.39 -19.82 8.46
C LEU A 46 -0.10 -20.20 9.21
N HIS A 47 0.74 -19.21 9.52
CA HIS A 47 1.98 -19.40 10.28
C HIS A 47 1.71 -20.05 11.64
N ALA A 48 0.73 -19.54 12.40
CA ALA A 48 0.36 -20.11 13.69
C ALA A 48 -0.15 -21.56 13.57
N SER A 49 -0.84 -21.87 12.46
CA SER A 49 -1.31 -23.26 12.21
C SER A 49 -0.15 -24.21 11.88
N VAL A 50 0.83 -23.72 11.12
CA VAL A 50 2.04 -24.46 10.77
C VAL A 50 2.92 -24.67 12.00
N ASP A 51 3.10 -23.66 12.85
CA ASP A 51 3.82 -23.78 14.12
C ASP A 51 3.23 -24.86 15.02
N LYS A 52 1.90 -24.90 15.10
CA LYS A 52 1.21 -25.93 15.86
C LYS A 52 1.42 -27.34 15.26
N LEU A 53 1.46 -27.43 13.92
CA LEU A 53 1.77 -28.69 13.24
C LEU A 53 3.22 -29.11 13.53
N MET A 54 4.18 -28.17 13.42
CA MET A 54 5.59 -28.42 13.66
C MET A 54 5.86 -28.85 15.10
N SER A 55 5.23 -28.20 16.08
CA SER A 55 5.37 -28.56 17.50
C SER A 55 4.86 -29.98 17.81
N ASN A 56 3.96 -30.50 16.98
CA ASN A 56 3.45 -31.86 17.11
C ASN A 56 4.25 -32.88 16.28
N CYS A 57 5.11 -32.44 15.36
CA CYS A 57 5.89 -33.33 14.51
C CYS A 57 6.77 -34.27 15.32
N GLU A 58 7.43 -33.80 16.37
CA GLU A 58 8.26 -34.63 17.26
C GLU A 58 7.41 -35.69 17.99
N LYS A 59 6.20 -35.32 18.41
CA LYS A 59 5.27 -36.24 19.08
C LYS A 59 4.73 -37.32 18.11
N ILE A 60 4.47 -36.91 16.87
CA ILE A 60 4.00 -37.81 15.82
C ILE A 60 5.13 -38.78 15.42
N ALA A 61 6.35 -38.29 15.30
CA ALA A 61 7.53 -39.10 14.99
C ALA A 61 7.83 -40.18 16.06
N ALA A 62 7.43 -39.93 17.32
CA ALA A 62 7.59 -40.87 18.42
C ALA A 62 6.50 -41.97 18.42
N HIS A 63 5.51 -41.95 17.54
CA HIS A 63 4.42 -42.92 17.50
C HIS A 63 4.84 -44.17 16.73
N PRO A 64 4.74 -45.39 17.33
CA PRO A 64 5.29 -46.62 16.74
C PRO A 64 4.56 -47.10 15.48
N GLU A 65 3.36 -46.59 15.21
CA GLU A 65 2.55 -46.98 14.04
C GLU A 65 2.81 -46.14 12.79
N MET A 66 3.56 -45.05 12.89
CA MET A 66 3.87 -44.18 11.74
C MET A 66 5.15 -44.62 11.04
N THR A 67 5.08 -44.75 9.73
CA THR A 67 6.25 -45.01 8.89
C THR A 67 7.16 -43.78 8.89
N TYR A 68 8.44 -43.98 9.14
CA TYR A 68 9.46 -42.89 9.18
C TYR A 68 9.38 -41.94 7.99
N ASP A 69 9.17 -42.47 6.77
CA ASP A 69 9.11 -41.69 5.54
C ASP A 69 7.91 -40.74 5.52
N ALA A 70 6.71 -41.17 5.95
CA ALA A 70 5.51 -40.32 5.95
C ALA A 70 5.64 -39.15 6.94
N THR A 71 6.18 -39.43 8.12
CA THR A 71 6.39 -38.44 9.16
C THR A 71 7.45 -37.40 8.71
N HIS A 72 8.53 -37.88 8.13
CA HIS A 72 9.63 -37.01 7.65
C HIS A 72 9.14 -36.12 6.51
N GLN A 73 8.31 -36.61 5.61
CA GLN A 73 7.73 -35.86 4.51
C GLN A 73 6.80 -34.74 5.01
N ILE A 74 5.91 -35.04 5.96
CA ILE A 74 4.98 -34.04 6.55
C ILE A 74 5.75 -32.95 7.28
N CYS A 75 6.75 -33.29 8.09
CA CYS A 75 7.53 -32.34 8.84
C CYS A 75 8.40 -31.45 7.93
N ASN A 76 8.97 -32.01 6.86
CA ASN A 76 9.73 -31.21 5.88
C ASN A 76 8.81 -30.26 5.10
N GLN A 77 7.62 -30.67 4.69
CA GLN A 77 6.65 -29.79 4.05
C GLN A 77 6.18 -28.68 5.01
N GLY A 78 5.98 -29.00 6.29
CA GLY A 78 5.66 -28.01 7.31
C GLY A 78 6.77 -26.97 7.46
N SER A 79 8.03 -27.37 7.50
CA SER A 79 9.19 -26.47 7.55
C SER A 79 9.28 -25.54 6.34
N ASP A 80 9.01 -26.07 5.14
CA ASP A 80 9.02 -25.28 3.90
C ASP A 80 7.91 -24.23 3.91
N ILE A 81 6.71 -24.60 4.35
CA ILE A 81 5.58 -23.65 4.49
C ILE A 81 5.88 -22.61 5.56
N HIS A 82 6.46 -23.00 6.70
CA HIS A 82 6.87 -22.06 7.76
C HIS A 82 7.82 -20.99 7.22
N THR A 83 8.87 -21.40 6.52
CA THR A 83 9.84 -20.46 5.93
C THR A 83 9.19 -19.52 4.91
N ARG A 84 8.29 -20.02 4.07
CA ARG A 84 7.57 -19.22 3.08
C ARG A 84 6.63 -18.20 3.72
N THR A 85 5.90 -18.59 4.76
CA THR A 85 4.99 -17.69 5.49
C THR A 85 5.77 -16.60 6.23
N GLU A 86 6.93 -16.92 6.82
CA GLU A 86 7.81 -15.95 7.46
C GLU A 86 8.34 -14.93 6.46
N GLN A 87 8.80 -15.37 5.29
CA GLN A 87 9.24 -14.49 4.21
C GLN A 87 8.08 -13.60 3.70
N ALA A 88 6.89 -14.16 3.53
CA ALA A 88 5.71 -13.41 3.11
C ALA A 88 5.34 -12.33 4.14
N MET A 89 5.30 -12.65 5.43
CA MET A 89 5.05 -11.68 6.50
C MET A 89 6.09 -10.57 6.54
N THR A 90 7.37 -10.90 6.36
CA THR A 90 8.45 -9.90 6.31
C THR A 90 8.26 -8.95 5.14
N THR A 91 7.96 -9.47 3.95
CA THR A 91 7.73 -8.66 2.75
C THR A 91 6.49 -7.77 2.93
N LEU A 92 5.39 -8.31 3.43
CA LEU A 92 4.15 -7.54 3.68
C LEU A 92 4.36 -6.45 4.74
N SER A 93 5.16 -6.71 5.77
CA SER A 93 5.49 -5.71 6.80
C SER A 93 6.36 -4.58 6.25
N GLN A 94 7.32 -4.89 5.37
CA GLN A 94 8.13 -3.89 4.66
C GLN A 94 7.27 -3.06 3.70
N ASP A 95 6.37 -3.69 2.97
CA ASP A 95 5.41 -2.98 2.12
C ASP A 95 4.53 -2.04 2.94
N LYS A 96 4.03 -2.47 4.10
CA LYS A 96 3.27 -1.63 5.01
C LYS A 96 4.07 -0.42 5.48
N ALA A 97 5.33 -0.57 5.84
CA ALA A 97 6.20 0.53 6.27
C ALA A 97 6.48 1.56 5.15
N SER A 98 6.39 1.14 3.88
CA SER A 98 6.57 2.05 2.73
C SER A 98 5.32 2.88 2.38
N TYR A 99 4.19 2.67 3.09
CA TYR A 99 2.90 3.30 2.76
C TYR A 99 2.87 4.80 3.01
N ASP A 100 3.52 5.28 4.05
CA ASP A 100 3.59 6.71 4.33
C ASP A 100 4.24 7.46 3.15
N LEU A 101 5.31 6.89 2.60
CA LEU A 101 5.98 7.47 1.44
C LEU A 101 5.09 7.45 0.18
N LYS A 102 4.34 6.37 -0.03
CA LYS A 102 3.38 6.25 -1.14
C LYS A 102 2.25 7.27 -1.01
N TRP A 103 1.74 7.49 0.20
CA TRP A 103 0.72 8.50 0.48
C TRP A 103 1.19 9.90 0.11
N TYR A 104 2.39 10.31 0.56
CA TYR A 104 2.96 11.61 0.22
C TYR A 104 3.16 11.78 -1.29
N ARG A 105 3.61 10.74 -1.95
CA ARG A 105 3.78 10.73 -3.40
C ARG A 105 2.44 10.95 -4.12
N ASP A 106 1.42 10.20 -3.77
CA ASP A 106 0.11 10.28 -4.41
C ASP A 106 -0.56 11.63 -4.13
N PHE A 107 -0.41 12.16 -2.91
CA PHE A 107 -0.84 13.50 -2.54
C PHE A 107 -0.15 14.58 -3.39
N ALA A 108 1.17 14.52 -3.54
CA ALA A 108 1.94 15.45 -4.35
C ALA A 108 1.55 15.39 -5.83
N PHE A 109 1.32 14.19 -6.39
CA PHE A 109 0.88 14.03 -7.77
C PHE A 109 -0.47 14.67 -8.05
N VAL A 110 -1.44 14.53 -7.15
CA VAL A 110 -2.76 15.16 -7.32
C VAL A 110 -2.64 16.68 -7.28
N ILE A 111 -1.90 17.24 -6.32
CA ILE A 111 -1.67 18.69 -6.24
C ILE A 111 -1.02 19.19 -7.53
N LEU A 112 0.02 18.53 -8.00
CA LEU A 112 0.75 18.93 -9.21
C LEU A 112 -0.16 18.85 -10.44
N GLY A 113 -0.92 17.77 -10.60
CA GLY A 113 -1.86 17.56 -11.69
C GLY A 113 -2.96 18.63 -11.74
N VAL A 114 -3.59 18.93 -10.61
CA VAL A 114 -4.65 19.95 -10.53
C VAL A 114 -4.10 21.34 -10.85
N ASN A 115 -2.92 21.68 -10.33
CA ASN A 115 -2.33 23.00 -10.59
C ASN A 115 -1.87 23.14 -12.04
N LEU A 116 -1.31 22.08 -12.66
CA LEU A 116 -0.97 22.09 -14.09
C LEU A 116 -2.21 22.25 -14.97
N LEU A 117 -3.29 21.57 -14.64
CA LEU A 117 -4.57 21.67 -15.36
C LEU A 117 -5.14 23.09 -15.26
N ALA A 118 -5.15 23.68 -14.05
CA ALA A 118 -5.62 25.02 -13.82
C ALA A 118 -4.78 26.06 -14.59
N PHE A 119 -3.45 25.86 -14.63
CA PHE A 119 -2.55 26.72 -15.41
C PHE A 119 -2.81 26.60 -16.92
N ALA A 120 -2.98 25.37 -17.43
CA ALA A 120 -3.29 25.14 -18.84
C ALA A 120 -4.62 25.80 -19.26
N LEU A 121 -5.67 25.67 -18.43
CA LEU A 121 -6.97 26.30 -18.67
C LEU A 121 -6.87 27.84 -18.65
N TYR A 122 -6.08 28.39 -17.73
CA TYR A 122 -5.82 29.81 -17.66
C TYR A 122 -5.14 30.33 -18.94
N GLN A 123 -4.12 29.62 -19.41
CA GLN A 123 -3.41 29.98 -20.66
C GLN A 123 -4.32 29.87 -21.88
N ALA A 124 -5.13 28.80 -21.99
CA ALA A 124 -6.07 28.63 -23.07
C ALA A 124 -7.12 29.76 -23.11
N ASN A 125 -7.64 30.17 -21.94
CA ASN A 125 -8.58 31.28 -21.85
C ASN A 125 -7.95 32.63 -22.21
N ALA A 126 -6.69 32.84 -21.83
CA ALA A 126 -5.94 34.04 -22.19
C ALA A 126 -5.64 34.11 -23.69
N TYR A 127 -5.42 32.94 -24.33
CA TYR A 127 -5.20 32.85 -25.78
C TYR A 127 -6.49 33.15 -26.55
N LEU A 128 -7.60 32.53 -26.16
CA LEU A 128 -8.91 32.74 -26.79
C LEU A 128 -9.36 34.21 -26.73
N LYS A 129 -9.10 34.90 -25.64
CA LYS A 129 -9.41 36.33 -25.53
C LYS A 129 -8.62 37.24 -26.48
N ARG A 130 -7.38 36.83 -26.83
CA ARG A 130 -6.54 37.60 -27.78
C ARG A 130 -6.97 37.41 -29.25
N GLU A 131 -7.65 36.32 -29.57
CA GLU A 131 -8.15 36.07 -30.94
C GLU A 131 -9.51 36.75 -31.21
N VAL A 132 -10.23 37.18 -30.17
CA VAL A 132 -11.56 37.78 -30.28
C VAL A 132 -11.52 39.34 -30.27
N ASP A 133 -10.41 39.93 -29.84
CA ASP A 133 -10.13 41.37 -29.88
C ASP A 133 -9.31 41.69 -31.12
#